data_d9eed510806221b124abfbd79837afaa
#
_entry.id   d9eed510806221b124abfbd79837afaa
#
_cell.length_a   1.000
_cell.length_b   1.000
_cell.length_c   1.000
_cell.angle_alpha   90.00
_cell.angle_beta   90.00
_cell.angle_gamma   90.00
#
_symmetry.space_group_name_H-M   'P 1'
#
loop_
_entity.id
_entity.type
_entity.pdbx_description
1 polymer ?
#
loop_
_entity_poly.entity_id
_entity_poly.type
_entity_poly.pdbx_seq_one_letter_code
_entity_poly.pdbx_strand_id
1 'polypeptide(L)'
;RRQRQMCIRDSKNSPSWCLHPLSCESLILNDVKVFNPWYSQNGDALDVESCKNVLIANCFFDAGDDAICLKSGKDEDGRRRGEPCENVIVRNNTVLHGHGGFVIGSEMSGGVKNVYVSECSFIGTDVGLRFKSARGRGGVVENIYINNINMIDIPNDALIADLYYAVKSAPG
;
A
#
# COMPACT_ATOMS: atom_id res chain seq x y z
N ARG A 1 -17.19 -3.12 16.36
CA ARG A 1 -16.47 -2.76 15.14
C ARG A 1 -17.31 -1.73 14.40
N ARG A 2 -16.76 -0.57 14.07
CA ARG A 2 -17.52 0.51 13.44
C ARG A 2 -17.14 0.62 11.98
N GLN A 3 -18.16 0.73 11.10
CA GLN A 3 -17.96 1.14 9.72
C GLN A 3 -17.28 2.51 9.68
N ARG A 4 -16.20 2.63 8.92
CA ARG A 4 -15.51 3.88 8.69
C ARG A 4 -15.67 4.28 7.24
N GLN A 5 -16.33 5.38 6.99
CA GLN A 5 -16.40 6.02 5.68
C GLN A 5 -15.63 7.32 5.75
N MET A 6 -14.56 7.41 4.96
CA MET A 6 -13.88 8.67 4.71
C MET A 6 -14.38 9.21 3.37
N CYS A 7 -15.27 10.17 3.43
CA CYS A 7 -15.69 10.95 2.28
C CYS A 7 -14.94 12.26 2.36
N ILE A 8 -14.04 12.51 1.45
CA ILE A 8 -13.38 13.75 1.19
C ILE A 8 -12.20 14.01 1.98
N ARG A 9 -11.26 14.54 1.35
CA ARG A 9 -10.59 15.80 1.60
C ARG A 9 -9.16 15.67 1.19
N ASP A 10 -8.63 16.78 0.87
CA ASP A 10 -7.23 16.92 0.58
C ASP A 10 -6.45 16.79 1.88
N SER A 11 -5.62 15.78 1.98
CA SER A 11 -4.60 15.64 3.03
C SER A 11 -3.26 16.02 2.42
N LYS A 12 -2.46 16.83 3.11
CA LYS A 12 -1.22 17.41 2.56
C LYS A 12 -0.09 17.44 3.57
N ASN A 13 1.12 17.26 3.07
CA ASN A 13 2.36 17.54 3.82
C ASN A 13 2.44 16.81 5.16
N SER A 14 2.07 15.53 5.18
CA SER A 14 2.26 14.72 6.37
C SER A 14 3.76 14.53 6.67
N PRO A 15 4.19 14.57 7.92
CA PRO A 15 5.59 14.33 8.28
C PRO A 15 6.00 12.85 8.14
N SER A 16 5.04 11.96 8.04
CA SER A 16 5.20 10.52 7.83
C SER A 16 3.91 10.00 7.19
N TRP A 17 3.63 8.72 7.18
CA TRP A 17 2.44 8.09 6.62
C TRP A 17 1.19 8.96 6.77
N CYS A 18 0.59 9.36 5.67
CA CYS A 18 -0.46 10.36 5.70
C CYS A 18 -1.79 9.78 6.20
N LEU A 19 -2.27 8.74 5.55
CA LEU A 19 -3.49 8.05 5.95
C LEU A 19 -3.11 6.64 6.41
N HIS A 20 -3.35 6.33 7.69
CA HIS A 20 -3.02 5.03 8.27
C HIS A 20 -4.23 4.42 9.01
N PRO A 21 -5.21 3.87 8.28
CA PRO A 21 -6.26 3.07 8.92
C PRO A 21 -5.67 1.75 9.43
N LEU A 22 -5.88 1.49 10.72
CA LEU A 22 -5.38 0.32 11.42
C LEU A 22 -6.52 -0.51 11.99
N SER A 23 -6.52 -1.81 11.73
CA SER A 23 -7.49 -2.79 12.25
C SER A 23 -8.96 -2.34 12.06
N CYS A 24 -9.25 -1.72 10.93
CA CYS A 24 -10.60 -1.29 10.58
C CYS A 24 -11.35 -2.42 9.89
N GLU A 25 -12.67 -2.45 10.09
CA GLU A 25 -13.57 -3.33 9.35
C GLU A 25 -14.58 -2.49 8.56
N SER A 26 -14.84 -2.87 7.31
CA SER A 26 -15.73 -2.16 6.40
C SER A 26 -15.26 -0.70 6.14
N LEU A 27 -14.01 -0.57 5.73
CA LEU A 27 -13.40 0.73 5.40
C LEU A 27 -13.73 1.13 3.96
N ILE A 28 -14.21 2.35 3.78
CA ILE A 28 -14.44 2.93 2.46
C ILE A 28 -13.67 4.25 2.35
N LEU A 29 -12.75 4.32 1.39
CA LEU A 29 -12.11 5.55 0.94
C LEU A 29 -12.59 5.81 -0.49
N ASN A 30 -13.33 6.89 -0.67
CA ASN A 30 -13.86 7.27 -1.97
C ASN A 30 -13.68 8.77 -2.20
N ASP A 31 -13.12 9.14 -3.36
CA ASP A 31 -12.83 10.53 -3.72
C ASP A 31 -11.94 11.25 -2.68
N VAL A 32 -10.92 10.54 -2.18
CA VAL A 32 -9.91 11.07 -1.25
C VAL A 32 -8.69 11.52 -2.05
N LYS A 33 -8.11 12.65 -1.68
CA LYS A 33 -6.90 13.18 -2.30
C LYS A 33 -5.79 13.36 -1.26
N VAL A 34 -4.61 12.88 -1.58
CA VAL A 34 -3.40 13.05 -0.76
C VAL A 34 -2.31 13.71 -1.59
N PHE A 35 -1.67 14.70 -1.01
CA PHE A 35 -0.56 15.42 -1.63
C PHE A 35 0.61 15.53 -0.65
N ASN A 36 1.56 14.62 -0.74
CA ASN A 36 2.83 14.71 -0.04
C ASN A 36 3.93 15.13 -1.01
N PRO A 37 4.91 15.91 -0.57
CA PRO A 37 6.05 16.25 -1.42
C PRO A 37 6.76 14.98 -1.92
N TRP A 38 7.06 14.91 -3.21
CA TRP A 38 7.71 13.76 -3.83
C TRP A 38 9.05 13.37 -3.17
N TYR A 39 9.69 14.28 -2.48
CA TYR A 39 10.96 14.07 -1.77
C TYR A 39 10.78 13.74 -0.28
N SER A 40 9.55 13.63 0.22
CA SER A 40 9.33 13.34 1.64
C SER A 40 9.64 11.89 1.96
N GLN A 41 10.60 11.67 2.86
CA GLN A 41 10.92 10.33 3.36
C GLN A 41 9.76 9.79 4.20
N ASN A 42 9.41 8.53 4.00
CA ASN A 42 8.21 7.92 4.60
C ASN A 42 6.93 8.75 4.35
N GLY A 43 6.89 9.47 3.24
CA GLY A 43 5.75 10.25 2.80
C GLY A 43 4.70 9.40 2.08
N ASP A 44 4.42 8.20 2.60
CA ASP A 44 3.38 7.30 2.09
C ASP A 44 2.04 8.01 2.08
N ALA A 45 1.26 7.82 1.03
CA ALA A 45 -0.05 8.45 0.96
C ALA A 45 -1.10 7.68 1.75
N LEU A 46 -1.12 6.37 1.63
CA LEU A 46 -2.11 5.51 2.27
C LEU A 46 -1.49 4.16 2.66
N ASP A 47 -1.48 3.87 3.95
CA ASP A 47 -1.09 2.59 4.54
C ASP A 47 -2.28 1.91 5.19
N VAL A 48 -2.85 0.93 4.53
CA VAL A 48 -3.97 0.15 5.06
C VAL A 48 -3.42 -1.05 5.83
N GLU A 49 -3.47 -1.01 7.16
CA GLU A 49 -2.88 -2.04 8.00
C GLU A 49 -3.94 -2.90 8.70
N SER A 50 -3.85 -4.21 8.49
CA SER A 50 -4.71 -5.21 9.16
C SER A 50 -6.22 -4.90 9.04
N CYS A 51 -6.63 -4.30 7.93
CA CYS A 51 -8.02 -3.93 7.69
C CYS A 51 -8.75 -5.02 6.88
N LYS A 52 -10.07 -5.07 7.05
CA LYS A 52 -10.92 -6.05 6.37
C LYS A 52 -12.08 -5.37 5.64
N ASN A 53 -12.45 -5.93 4.49
CA ASN A 53 -13.56 -5.43 3.67
C ASN A 53 -13.35 -3.95 3.32
N VAL A 54 -12.31 -3.70 2.54
CA VAL A 54 -11.82 -2.35 2.20
C VAL A 54 -12.16 -2.01 0.76
N LEU A 55 -12.67 -0.82 0.54
CA LEU A 55 -12.81 -0.21 -0.78
C LEU A 55 -12.00 1.09 -0.85
N ILE A 56 -11.09 1.17 -1.83
CA ILE A 56 -10.33 2.37 -2.18
C ILE A 56 -10.68 2.71 -3.62
N ALA A 57 -11.47 3.75 -3.83
CA ALA A 57 -12.00 4.06 -5.16
C ALA A 57 -11.97 5.56 -5.48
N ASN A 58 -11.73 5.89 -6.74
CA ASN A 58 -11.78 7.26 -7.27
C ASN A 58 -10.87 8.23 -6.52
N CYS A 59 -9.76 7.73 -5.97
CA CYS A 59 -8.82 8.51 -5.17
C CYS A 59 -7.67 9.03 -6.02
N PHE A 60 -7.02 10.07 -5.52
CA PHE A 60 -5.83 10.65 -6.10
C PHE A 60 -4.72 10.74 -5.05
N PHE A 61 -3.57 10.18 -5.36
CA PHE A 61 -2.42 10.12 -4.46
C PHE A 61 -1.18 10.69 -5.15
N ASP A 62 -0.58 11.69 -4.54
CA ASP A 62 0.75 12.18 -4.86
C ASP A 62 1.63 11.92 -3.64
N ALA A 63 2.60 11.01 -3.75
CA ALA A 63 3.31 10.45 -2.62
C ALA A 63 4.82 10.70 -2.72
N GLY A 64 5.46 10.74 -1.55
CA GLY A 64 6.92 10.82 -1.45
C GLY A 64 7.57 9.46 -1.19
N ASP A 65 6.77 8.49 -0.74
CA ASP A 65 7.15 7.08 -0.58
C ASP A 65 6.05 6.21 -1.21
N ASP A 66 5.61 5.11 -0.63
CA ASP A 66 4.59 4.25 -1.22
C ASP A 66 3.22 4.97 -1.33
N ALA A 67 2.50 4.79 -2.44
CA ALA A 67 1.24 5.50 -2.64
C ALA A 67 0.05 4.76 -2.02
N ILE A 68 -0.24 3.54 -2.49
CA ILE A 68 -1.28 2.69 -1.91
C ILE A 68 -0.60 1.44 -1.38
N CYS A 69 -0.47 1.33 -0.08
CA CYS A 69 0.27 0.26 0.57
C CYS A 69 -0.62 -0.59 1.49
N LEU A 70 -0.54 -1.90 1.35
CA LEU A 70 -1.21 -2.85 2.24
C LEU A 70 -0.21 -3.44 3.22
N LYS A 71 -0.51 -3.34 4.50
CA LYS A 71 0.32 -3.79 5.62
C LYS A 71 -0.47 -4.66 6.59
N SER A 72 0.24 -5.45 7.42
CA SER A 72 -0.39 -6.30 8.45
C SER A 72 0.58 -6.59 9.60
N GLY A 73 1.28 -5.57 10.03
CA GLY A 73 2.23 -5.64 11.14
C GLY A 73 3.60 -6.18 10.76
N LYS A 74 4.55 -5.97 11.64
CA LYS A 74 5.96 -6.23 11.41
C LYS A 74 6.46 -7.36 12.31
N ASP A 75 7.16 -8.32 11.68
CA ASP A 75 7.93 -9.39 12.32
C ASP A 75 7.12 -10.16 13.38
N GLU A 76 7.67 -10.37 14.56
CA GLU A 76 7.04 -11.15 15.62
C GLU A 76 5.70 -10.57 16.08
N ASP A 77 5.60 -9.26 16.21
CA ASP A 77 4.34 -8.61 16.63
C ASP A 77 3.24 -8.83 15.60
N GLY A 78 3.54 -8.63 14.32
CA GLY A 78 2.58 -8.88 13.24
C GLY A 78 2.15 -10.34 13.17
N ARG A 79 3.09 -11.28 13.31
CA ARG A 79 2.76 -12.72 13.36
C ARG A 79 1.92 -13.09 14.57
N ARG A 80 2.22 -12.52 15.74
CA ARG A 80 1.48 -12.77 16.97
C ARG A 80 0.07 -12.21 16.94
N ARG A 81 -0.11 -11.02 16.37
CA ARG A 81 -1.45 -10.44 16.13
C ARG A 81 -2.25 -11.32 15.15
N GLY A 82 -1.62 -11.81 14.09
CA GLY A 82 -2.26 -12.68 13.11
C GLY A 82 -3.45 -12.04 12.39
N GLU A 83 -3.45 -10.71 12.29
CA GLU A 83 -4.52 -9.94 11.65
C GLU A 83 -4.12 -9.58 10.21
N PRO A 84 -4.61 -10.29 9.20
CA PRO A 84 -4.31 -9.99 7.81
C PRO A 84 -5.02 -8.71 7.36
N CYS A 85 -4.45 -8.08 6.31
CA CYS A 85 -5.20 -7.16 5.48
C CYS A 85 -5.93 -7.99 4.41
N GLU A 86 -7.28 -7.97 4.40
CA GLU A 86 -8.03 -8.89 3.56
C GLU A 86 -9.31 -8.32 2.96
N ASN A 87 -9.73 -8.89 1.82
CA ASN A 87 -10.92 -8.48 1.06
C ASN A 87 -10.83 -7.00 0.68
N VAL A 88 -9.79 -6.66 -0.09
CA VAL A 88 -9.50 -5.28 -0.48
C VAL A 88 -9.79 -5.09 -1.96
N ILE A 89 -10.53 -4.04 -2.28
CA ILE A 89 -10.78 -3.59 -3.66
C ILE A 89 -10.15 -2.21 -3.84
N VAL A 90 -9.25 -2.10 -4.81
CA VAL A 90 -8.59 -0.87 -5.23
C VAL A 90 -8.97 -0.62 -6.68
N ARG A 91 -9.70 0.45 -6.97
CA ARG A 91 -10.16 0.70 -8.35
C ARG A 91 -10.26 2.17 -8.70
N ASN A 92 -9.99 2.47 -9.97
CA ASN A 92 -10.14 3.80 -10.54
C ASN A 92 -9.39 4.88 -9.73
N ASN A 93 -8.15 4.57 -9.35
CA ASN A 93 -7.30 5.52 -8.62
C ASN A 93 -6.20 6.04 -9.53
N THR A 94 -5.79 7.28 -9.30
CA THR A 94 -4.63 7.89 -9.95
C THR A 94 -3.54 8.13 -8.93
N VAL A 95 -2.34 7.70 -9.25
CA VAL A 95 -1.15 7.89 -8.44
C VAL A 95 -0.13 8.71 -9.21
N LEU A 96 0.39 9.75 -8.59
CA LEU A 96 1.55 10.51 -9.07
C LEU A 96 2.71 10.31 -8.11
N HIS A 97 3.91 10.10 -8.66
CA HIS A 97 5.15 9.89 -7.91
C HIS A 97 5.07 8.74 -6.89
N GLY A 98 6.05 8.69 -6.01
CA GLY A 98 6.14 7.67 -4.96
C GLY A 98 7.00 6.46 -5.36
N HIS A 99 7.44 5.72 -4.34
CA HIS A 99 8.30 4.55 -4.54
C HIS A 99 7.56 3.34 -5.10
N GLY A 100 6.23 3.31 -4.98
CA GLY A 100 5.40 2.29 -5.60
C GLY A 100 3.96 2.76 -5.77
N GLY A 101 3.34 2.44 -6.90
CA GLY A 101 1.95 2.79 -7.18
C GLY A 101 0.98 1.98 -6.32
N PHE A 102 1.08 0.66 -6.40
CA PHE A 102 0.42 -0.28 -5.49
C PHE A 102 1.47 -1.18 -4.85
N VAL A 103 1.43 -1.29 -3.52
CA VAL A 103 2.47 -1.93 -2.73
C VAL A 103 1.88 -2.89 -1.70
N ILE A 104 2.54 -4.02 -1.51
CA ILE A 104 2.32 -4.92 -0.37
C ILE A 104 3.62 -4.99 0.44
N GLY A 105 3.53 -4.63 1.69
CA GLY A 105 4.67 -4.71 2.61
C GLY A 105 5.48 -3.41 2.76
N SER A 106 6.70 -3.48 3.33
CA SER A 106 7.34 -4.71 3.84
C SER A 106 6.73 -5.27 5.14
N GLU A 107 5.98 -4.49 5.88
CA GLU A 107 5.30 -4.88 7.12
C GLU A 107 4.02 -5.69 6.80
N MET A 108 4.17 -6.98 6.43
CA MET A 108 3.06 -7.83 6.00
C MET A 108 2.99 -9.15 6.78
N SER A 109 3.44 -9.15 8.03
CA SER A 109 3.65 -10.36 8.84
C SER A 109 2.36 -11.06 9.28
N GLY A 110 1.22 -10.35 9.30
CA GLY A 110 -0.11 -10.93 9.50
C GLY A 110 -0.75 -11.50 8.24
N GLY A 111 -0.13 -11.27 7.07
CA GLY A 111 -0.65 -11.71 5.77
C GLY A 111 -1.48 -10.66 5.03
N VAL A 112 -1.57 -10.84 3.71
CA VAL A 112 -2.42 -10.03 2.81
C VAL A 112 -3.12 -10.98 1.85
N LYS A 113 -4.44 -10.90 1.73
CA LYS A 113 -5.19 -11.84 0.90
C LYS A 113 -6.47 -11.28 0.30
N ASN A 114 -6.89 -11.89 -0.80
CA ASN A 114 -8.13 -11.54 -1.50
C ASN A 114 -8.14 -10.06 -1.89
N VAL A 115 -7.21 -9.64 -2.73
CA VAL A 115 -7.05 -8.25 -3.17
C VAL A 115 -7.33 -8.15 -4.66
N TYR A 116 -8.12 -7.15 -5.04
CA TYR A 116 -8.45 -6.84 -6.43
C TYR A 116 -8.04 -5.41 -6.73
N VAL A 117 -7.11 -5.24 -7.67
CA VAL A 117 -6.64 -3.92 -8.14
C VAL A 117 -7.00 -3.77 -9.60
N SER A 118 -7.73 -2.72 -9.95
CA SER A 118 -8.15 -2.51 -11.34
C SER A 118 -8.32 -1.04 -11.70
N GLU A 119 -8.22 -0.76 -13.01
CA GLU A 119 -8.53 0.56 -13.57
C GLU A 119 -7.74 1.70 -12.92
N CYS A 120 -6.50 1.45 -12.50
CA CYS A 120 -5.65 2.45 -11.88
C CYS A 120 -4.60 2.98 -12.87
N SER A 121 -4.21 4.23 -12.67
CA SER A 121 -3.11 4.87 -13.41
C SER A 121 -2.00 5.26 -12.46
N PHE A 122 -0.79 4.75 -12.71
CA PHE A 122 0.43 5.07 -11.98
C PHE A 122 1.35 5.86 -12.90
N ILE A 123 1.69 7.09 -12.50
CA ILE A 123 2.40 8.05 -13.35
C ILE A 123 3.61 8.58 -12.58
N GLY A 124 4.81 8.30 -13.07
CA GLY A 124 6.06 8.75 -12.44
C GLY A 124 6.36 8.08 -11.10
N THR A 125 5.74 6.94 -10.78
CA THR A 125 6.14 6.12 -9.63
C THR A 125 7.42 5.37 -9.94
N ASP A 126 8.34 5.23 -8.97
CA ASP A 126 9.59 4.50 -9.18
C ASP A 126 9.34 3.06 -9.65
N VAL A 127 8.33 2.42 -9.09
CA VAL A 127 7.86 1.08 -9.44
C VAL A 127 6.34 1.11 -9.57
N GLY A 128 5.80 0.40 -10.54
CA GLY A 128 4.35 0.31 -10.70
C GLY A 128 3.70 -0.55 -9.61
N LEU A 129 4.04 -1.83 -9.59
CA LEU A 129 3.54 -2.84 -8.64
C LEU A 129 4.71 -3.37 -7.83
N ARG A 130 4.63 -3.27 -6.50
CA ARG A 130 5.76 -3.59 -5.63
C ARG A 130 5.36 -4.50 -4.49
N PHE A 131 5.94 -5.69 -4.45
CA PHE A 131 5.77 -6.66 -3.37
C PHE A 131 7.08 -6.76 -2.59
N LYS A 132 7.05 -6.34 -1.32
CA LYS A 132 8.24 -6.27 -0.46
C LYS A 132 8.09 -7.21 0.71
N SER A 133 9.08 -8.07 0.92
CA SER A 133 9.19 -8.91 2.11
C SER A 133 10.65 -9.21 2.44
N ALA A 134 10.90 -9.83 3.57
CA ALA A 134 12.22 -10.26 4.00
C ALA A 134 12.14 -11.57 4.79
N ARG A 135 13.26 -12.26 4.91
CA ARG A 135 13.36 -13.41 5.80
C ARG A 135 12.99 -13.00 7.23
N GLY A 136 12.18 -13.80 7.90
CA GLY A 136 11.71 -13.51 9.25
C GLY A 136 10.43 -12.66 9.33
N ARG A 137 10.01 -12.00 8.23
CA ARG A 137 8.71 -11.33 8.19
C ARG A 137 7.57 -12.30 8.47
N GLY A 138 7.57 -13.46 7.82
CA GLY A 138 6.43 -14.37 7.82
C GLY A 138 5.23 -13.78 7.07
N GLY A 139 4.05 -14.32 7.37
CA GLY A 139 2.83 -13.96 6.66
C GLY A 139 2.71 -14.63 5.29
N VAL A 140 1.51 -14.64 4.76
CA VAL A 140 1.20 -15.17 3.42
C VAL A 140 0.55 -14.07 2.60
N VAL A 141 1.02 -13.91 1.36
CA VAL A 141 0.37 -13.06 0.36
C VAL A 141 -0.26 -13.99 -0.67
N GLU A 142 -1.59 -13.95 -0.79
CA GLU A 142 -2.33 -14.85 -1.66
C GLU A 142 -3.57 -14.21 -2.28
N ASN A 143 -3.99 -14.74 -3.42
CA ASN A 143 -5.19 -14.28 -4.12
C ASN A 143 -5.15 -12.79 -4.47
N ILE A 144 -4.08 -12.35 -5.11
CA ILE A 144 -3.91 -10.98 -5.58
C ILE A 144 -4.22 -10.94 -7.08
N TYR A 145 -5.24 -10.20 -7.44
CA TYR A 145 -5.72 -10.06 -8.81
C TYR A 145 -5.55 -8.63 -9.28
N ILE A 146 -4.80 -8.43 -10.35
CA ILE A 146 -4.46 -7.10 -10.88
C ILE A 146 -4.76 -7.07 -12.37
N ASN A 147 -5.53 -6.09 -12.81
CA ASN A 147 -5.84 -5.90 -14.23
C ASN A 147 -6.08 -4.43 -14.59
N ASN A 148 -6.00 -4.11 -15.87
CA ASN A 148 -6.27 -2.77 -16.42
C ASN A 148 -5.50 -1.66 -15.68
N ILE A 149 -4.19 -1.85 -15.51
CA ILE A 149 -3.29 -0.85 -14.91
C ILE A 149 -2.58 -0.09 -16.03
N ASN A 150 -2.74 1.21 -16.02
CA ASN A 150 -1.99 2.10 -16.90
C ASN A 150 -0.74 2.61 -16.17
N MET A 151 0.43 2.38 -16.73
CA MET A 151 1.72 2.78 -16.17
C MET A 151 2.42 3.72 -17.14
N ILE A 152 2.74 4.93 -16.68
CA ILE A 152 3.36 5.97 -17.48
C ILE A 152 4.59 6.50 -16.75
N ASP A 153 5.71 6.61 -17.45
CA ASP A 153 6.95 7.17 -16.92
C ASP A 153 7.41 6.47 -15.63
N ILE A 154 7.44 5.14 -15.64
CA ILE A 154 7.95 4.31 -14.54
C ILE A 154 9.46 4.13 -14.73
N PRO A 155 10.32 4.81 -13.96
CA PRO A 155 11.76 4.82 -14.24
C PRO A 155 12.47 3.50 -13.93
N ASN A 156 11.93 2.68 -13.03
CA ASN A 156 12.54 1.39 -12.68
C ASN A 156 11.71 0.23 -13.24
N ASP A 157 10.95 -0.45 -12.41
CA ASP A 157 10.26 -1.68 -12.77
C ASP A 157 8.74 -1.53 -12.82
N ALA A 158 8.11 -2.09 -13.85
CA ALA A 158 6.65 -2.17 -13.88
C ALA A 158 6.11 -3.05 -12.74
N LEU A 159 6.83 -4.14 -12.43
CA LEU A 159 6.52 -5.05 -11.34
C LEU A 159 7.80 -5.60 -10.71
N ILE A 160 7.89 -5.55 -9.39
CA ILE A 160 8.95 -6.18 -8.62
C ILE A 160 8.38 -6.98 -7.44
N ALA A 161 8.94 -8.15 -7.20
CA ALA A 161 8.73 -8.96 -6.01
C ALA A 161 10.06 -9.19 -5.30
N ASP A 162 10.29 -8.49 -4.22
CA ASP A 162 11.54 -8.52 -3.46
C ASP A 162 11.35 -9.22 -2.11
N LEU A 163 11.97 -10.38 -1.95
CA LEU A 163 11.94 -11.17 -0.72
C LEU A 163 13.18 -10.94 0.17
N TYR A 164 14.04 -10.02 -0.21
CA TYR A 164 15.26 -9.66 0.51
C TYR A 164 15.30 -8.19 0.91
N TYR A 165 14.13 -7.55 0.96
CA TYR A 165 13.99 -6.14 1.25
C TYR A 165 14.68 -5.75 2.56
N ALA A 166 15.56 -4.75 2.50
CA ALA A 166 16.34 -4.24 3.64
C ALA A 166 17.16 -5.30 4.41
N VAL A 167 17.45 -6.43 3.79
CA VAL A 167 18.40 -7.41 4.37
C VAL A 167 19.79 -6.80 4.32
N LYS A 168 20.35 -6.49 5.50
CA LYS A 168 21.77 -6.18 5.60
C LYS A 168 22.52 -7.47 5.29
N SER A 169 23.42 -7.46 4.29
CA SER A 169 24.38 -8.54 4.10
C SER A 169 25.07 -8.77 5.43
N ALA A 170 25.16 -10.03 5.87
CA ALA A 170 25.97 -10.35 7.03
C ALA A 170 27.39 -9.84 6.75
N PRO A 171 28.05 -9.22 7.74
CA PRO A 171 29.46 -8.90 7.57
C PRO A 171 30.18 -10.22 7.31
N GLY A 172 30.90 -10.27 6.17
CA GLY A 172 31.69 -11.41 5.77
C GLY A 172 32.86 -11.66 6.73
#